data_f928b0fa2dd9c929f5498cfa06e42ad3
#
_entry.id   f928b0fa2dd9c929f5498cfa06e42ad3
#
_cell.length_a   1.000
_cell.length_b   1.000
_cell.length_c   1.000
_cell.angle_alpha   90.00
_cell.angle_beta   90.00
_cell.angle_gamma   90.00
#
_symmetry.space_group_name_H-M   'P 1'
#
loop_
_entity.id
_entity.type
_entity.pdbx_description
1 polymer ?
#
loop_
_entity_poly.entity_id
_entity_poly.type
_entity_poly.pdbx_seq_one_letter_code
_entity_poly.pdbx_strand_id
1 'polypeptide(L)'
;MKRARGFLKRIIKTIQKTEMRILPGQLAFFIFMSFIPIAILIGALAGIFNITANEIKLVIGASIPKAVVNTLVNLLGNKRISLETILFLIIAFLIASNGAHSIIITSNEKYKIKSRNLLSRRVKAIFLTFILVLLLSVLLLGPVFGDQIFSIISSNISDKSYVDFIHKIYELVKYPAILGIIYINIKIIYILAPDTKVESLSTSRGAIFTTILWVLASDVFAVYASRAAYDELYGSASAIVVTMVWIYIISYIFVLGMAINAGIDREENKEEKWVR
;
A
#
# COMPACT_ATOMS: atom_id res chain seq x y z
N MET A 1 22.22 3.05 23.97
CA MET A 1 21.17 2.33 24.73
C MET A 1 20.04 3.24 25.24
N LYS A 2 20.28 4.44 25.81
CA LYS A 2 19.21 5.35 26.32
C LYS A 2 18.22 5.81 25.24
N ARG A 3 18.68 6.14 24.01
CA ARG A 3 17.80 6.56 22.88
C ARG A 3 16.84 5.45 22.42
N ALA A 4 17.31 4.20 22.33
CA ALA A 4 16.48 3.07 21.93
C ALA A 4 15.39 2.74 22.97
N ARG A 5 15.73 2.80 24.28
CA ARG A 5 14.76 2.65 25.37
C ARG A 5 13.71 3.77 25.36
N GLY A 6 14.10 5.01 25.05
CA GLY A 6 13.18 6.14 24.90
C GLY A 6 12.20 5.93 23.73
N PHE A 7 12.67 5.44 22.59
CA PHE A 7 11.86 5.14 21.41
C PHE A 7 10.85 4.02 21.70
N LEU A 8 11.27 2.91 22.31
CA LEU A 8 10.38 1.81 22.69
C LEU A 8 9.30 2.26 23.69
N LYS A 9 9.66 3.05 24.71
CA LYS A 9 8.66 3.62 25.64
C LYS A 9 7.61 4.48 24.93
N ARG A 10 8.02 5.26 23.91
CA ARG A 10 7.09 6.07 23.10
C ARG A 10 6.14 5.21 22.28
N ILE A 11 6.64 4.16 21.63
CA ILE A 11 5.80 3.20 20.89
C ILE A 11 4.78 2.59 21.83
N ILE A 12 5.19 2.05 22.97
CA ILE A 12 4.28 1.44 23.96
C ILE A 12 3.21 2.43 24.41
N LYS A 13 3.61 3.68 24.77
CA LYS A 13 2.67 4.74 25.14
C LYS A 13 1.72 5.12 24.01
N THR A 14 2.16 5.03 22.76
CA THR A 14 1.32 5.29 21.58
C THR A 14 0.29 4.18 21.39
N ILE A 15 0.69 2.92 21.51
CA ILE A 15 -0.18 1.74 21.41
C ILE A 15 -1.30 1.77 22.46
N GLN A 16 -1.02 2.25 23.66
CA GLN A 16 -2.00 2.35 24.76
C GLN A 16 -3.06 3.44 24.59
N LYS A 17 -2.89 4.36 23.63
CA LYS A 17 -3.88 5.41 23.39
C LYS A 17 -5.17 4.84 22.79
N THR A 18 -6.31 5.38 23.23
CA THR A 18 -7.64 4.99 22.73
C THR A 18 -7.75 5.08 21.22
N GLU A 19 -7.16 6.10 20.61
CA GLU A 19 -7.09 6.28 19.15
C GLU A 19 -6.50 5.07 18.42
N MET A 20 -5.49 4.39 19.01
CA MET A 20 -4.84 3.22 18.40
C MET A 20 -5.71 1.96 18.46
N ARG A 21 -6.79 1.97 19.23
CA ARG A 21 -7.77 0.88 19.24
C ARG A 21 -8.82 1.02 18.14
N ILE A 22 -9.09 2.24 17.68
CA ILE A 22 -10.18 2.55 16.76
C ILE A 22 -9.67 2.81 15.34
N LEU A 23 -8.67 3.70 15.18
CA LEU A 23 -8.22 4.16 13.87
C LEU A 23 -7.71 3.05 12.94
N PRO A 24 -6.91 2.06 13.40
CA PRO A 24 -6.47 0.97 12.53
C PRO A 24 -7.63 0.13 12.00
N GLY A 25 -8.63 -0.15 12.84
CA GLY A 25 -9.82 -0.90 12.43
C GLY A 25 -10.67 -0.14 11.42
N GLN A 26 -10.90 1.15 11.65
CA GLN A 26 -11.60 2.02 10.70
C GLN A 26 -10.86 2.10 9.37
N LEU A 27 -9.54 2.30 9.40
CA LEU A 27 -8.71 2.35 8.21
C LEU A 27 -8.76 1.02 7.45
N ALA A 28 -8.61 -0.11 8.16
CA ALA A 28 -8.65 -1.44 7.57
C ALA A 28 -9.99 -1.71 6.86
N PHE A 29 -11.11 -1.33 7.47
CA PHE A 29 -12.42 -1.49 6.87
C PHE A 29 -12.54 -0.74 5.53
N PHE A 30 -12.14 0.53 5.48
CA PHE A 30 -12.22 1.31 4.25
C PHE A 30 -11.20 0.86 3.18
N ILE A 31 -10.00 0.44 3.59
CA ILE A 31 -9.02 -0.17 2.67
C ILE A 31 -9.59 -1.46 2.10
N PHE A 32 -10.18 -2.33 2.93
CA PHE A 32 -10.79 -3.57 2.47
C PHE A 32 -11.91 -3.32 1.46
N MET A 33 -12.81 -2.38 1.75
CA MET A 33 -13.89 -2.01 0.83
C MET A 33 -13.37 -1.40 -0.49
N SER A 34 -12.21 -0.72 -0.44
CA SER A 34 -11.58 -0.13 -1.61
C SER A 34 -10.71 -1.13 -2.39
N PHE A 35 -10.41 -2.31 -1.83
CA PHE A 35 -9.48 -3.27 -2.41
C PHE A 35 -9.95 -3.77 -3.79
N ILE A 36 -11.21 -4.17 -3.92
CA ILE A 36 -11.78 -4.63 -5.18
C ILE A 36 -11.81 -3.52 -6.24
N PRO A 37 -12.35 -2.31 -5.96
CA PRO A 37 -12.27 -1.18 -6.88
C PRO A 37 -10.85 -0.82 -7.32
N ILE A 38 -9.89 -0.81 -6.39
CA ILE A 38 -8.49 -0.51 -6.71
C ILE A 38 -7.89 -1.60 -7.61
N ALA A 39 -8.14 -2.86 -7.33
CA ALA A 39 -7.67 -3.96 -8.16
C ALA A 39 -8.19 -3.85 -9.60
N ILE A 40 -9.46 -3.46 -9.77
CA ILE A 40 -10.06 -3.23 -11.09
C ILE A 40 -9.38 -2.07 -11.82
N LEU A 41 -9.12 -0.96 -11.12
CA LEU A 41 -8.44 0.20 -11.70
C LEU A 41 -7.00 -0.14 -12.14
N ILE A 42 -6.27 -0.90 -11.32
CA ILE A 42 -4.92 -1.38 -11.66
C ILE A 42 -4.97 -2.33 -12.85
N GLY A 43 -5.96 -3.23 -12.91
CA GLY A 43 -6.17 -4.12 -14.05
C GLY A 43 -6.46 -3.36 -15.34
N ALA A 44 -7.28 -2.31 -15.28
CA ALA A 44 -7.53 -1.45 -16.43
C ALA A 44 -6.25 -0.74 -16.91
N LEU A 45 -5.41 -0.26 -16.01
CA LEU A 45 -4.10 0.31 -16.35
C LEU A 45 -3.17 -0.75 -16.96
N ALA A 46 -3.11 -1.96 -16.40
CA ALA A 46 -2.32 -3.06 -16.93
C ALA A 46 -2.72 -3.40 -18.38
N GLY A 47 -4.02 -3.33 -18.70
CA GLY A 47 -4.53 -3.50 -20.06
C GLY A 47 -4.00 -2.47 -21.05
N ILE A 48 -3.81 -1.21 -20.62
CA ILE A 48 -3.22 -0.15 -21.46
C ILE A 48 -1.77 -0.51 -21.84
N PHE A 49 -1.05 -1.17 -20.95
CA PHE A 49 0.33 -1.62 -21.16
C PHE A 49 0.44 -3.00 -21.80
N ASN A 50 -0.66 -3.58 -22.29
CA ASN A 50 -0.74 -4.93 -22.85
C ASN A 50 -0.26 -6.06 -21.90
N ILE A 51 -0.35 -5.83 -20.59
CA ILE A 51 -0.05 -6.86 -19.59
C ILE A 51 -1.19 -7.86 -19.59
N THR A 52 -0.86 -9.15 -19.74
CA THR A 52 -1.85 -10.22 -19.84
C THR A 52 -2.46 -10.56 -18.48
N ALA A 53 -3.68 -11.10 -18.50
CA ALA A 53 -4.35 -11.60 -17.30
C ALA A 53 -3.54 -12.67 -16.56
N ASN A 54 -2.72 -13.46 -17.28
CA ASN A 54 -1.85 -14.47 -16.68
C ASN A 54 -0.69 -13.84 -15.90
N GLU A 55 -0.08 -12.78 -16.44
CA GLU A 55 0.98 -12.03 -15.75
C GLU A 55 0.42 -11.35 -14.49
N ILE A 56 -0.80 -10.78 -14.57
CA ILE A 56 -1.49 -10.24 -13.40
C ILE A 56 -1.76 -11.33 -12.37
N LYS A 57 -2.23 -12.52 -12.78
CA LYS A 57 -2.45 -13.65 -11.87
C LYS A 57 -1.17 -14.08 -11.14
N LEU A 58 -0.02 -14.06 -11.81
CA LEU A 58 1.27 -14.41 -11.20
C LEU A 58 1.67 -13.41 -10.11
N VAL A 59 1.41 -12.12 -10.32
CA VAL A 59 1.77 -11.03 -9.37
C VAL A 59 0.81 -10.94 -8.20
N ILE A 60 -0.51 -11.02 -8.49
CA ILE A 60 -1.54 -10.79 -7.47
C ILE A 60 -1.90 -12.12 -6.77
N GLY A 61 -1.52 -13.25 -7.34
CA GLY A 61 -1.61 -14.59 -6.75
C GLY A 61 -3.04 -15.03 -6.39
N ALA A 62 -3.11 -16.06 -5.54
CA ALA A 62 -4.38 -16.61 -5.03
C ALA A 62 -5.14 -15.69 -4.06
N SER A 63 -4.63 -14.49 -3.80
CA SER A 63 -5.15 -13.54 -2.80
C SER A 63 -6.36 -12.74 -3.28
N ILE A 64 -6.66 -12.74 -4.59
CA ILE A 64 -7.82 -12.02 -5.13
C ILE A 64 -8.97 -12.98 -5.43
N PRO A 65 -10.22 -12.61 -5.04
CA PRO A 65 -11.41 -13.39 -5.38
C PRO A 65 -11.54 -13.62 -6.89
N LYS A 66 -11.91 -14.85 -7.29
CA LYS A 66 -12.07 -15.24 -8.71
C LYS A 66 -12.98 -14.29 -9.50
N ALA A 67 -14.01 -13.73 -8.85
CA ALA A 67 -14.91 -12.75 -9.46
C ALA A 67 -14.15 -11.48 -9.93
N VAL A 68 -13.21 -10.98 -9.14
CA VAL A 68 -12.38 -9.81 -9.51
C VAL A 68 -11.44 -10.17 -10.64
N VAL A 69 -10.79 -11.34 -10.57
CA VAL A 69 -9.92 -11.84 -11.65
C VAL A 69 -10.69 -11.94 -12.96
N ASN A 70 -11.89 -12.49 -12.95
CA ASN A 70 -12.73 -12.61 -14.14
C ASN A 70 -13.14 -11.24 -14.69
N THR A 71 -13.47 -10.28 -13.82
CA THR A 71 -13.76 -8.90 -14.23
C THR A 71 -12.54 -8.25 -14.89
N LEU A 72 -11.34 -8.43 -14.30
CA LEU A 72 -10.08 -7.95 -14.88
C LEU A 72 -9.82 -8.58 -16.26
N VAL A 73 -9.97 -9.89 -16.38
CA VAL A 73 -9.79 -10.61 -17.65
C VAL A 73 -10.76 -10.09 -18.72
N ASN A 74 -12.02 -9.86 -18.37
CA ASN A 74 -13.02 -9.33 -19.29
C ASN A 74 -12.71 -7.88 -19.71
N LEU A 75 -12.25 -7.04 -18.78
CA LEU A 75 -11.81 -5.67 -19.09
C LEU A 75 -10.59 -5.65 -20.01
N LEU A 76 -9.62 -6.55 -19.78
CA LEU A 76 -8.40 -6.68 -20.58
C LEU A 76 -8.66 -7.34 -21.96
N GLY A 77 -9.64 -8.26 -22.04
CA GLY A 77 -9.99 -8.96 -23.27
C GLY A 77 -10.77 -8.10 -24.29
N ASN A 78 -11.50 -7.09 -23.82
CA ASN A 78 -12.28 -6.20 -24.66
C ASN A 78 -11.44 -5.02 -25.15
N LYS A 79 -11.00 -5.06 -26.42
CA LYS A 79 -10.27 -3.96 -27.07
C LYS A 79 -11.11 -2.67 -27.26
N ARG A 80 -12.41 -2.70 -27.00
CA ARG A 80 -13.31 -1.54 -27.11
C ARG A 80 -13.79 -1.13 -25.72
N ILE A 81 -13.38 0.06 -25.29
CA ILE A 81 -13.87 0.68 -24.05
C ILE A 81 -15.31 1.12 -24.32
N SER A 82 -16.29 0.39 -23.81
CA SER A 82 -17.71 0.77 -23.87
C SER A 82 -18.03 1.88 -22.86
N LEU A 83 -19.12 2.60 -23.09
CA LEU A 83 -19.62 3.60 -22.14
C LEU A 83 -19.88 2.98 -20.75
N GLU A 84 -20.41 1.74 -20.73
CA GLU A 84 -20.63 0.98 -19.49
C GLU A 84 -19.34 0.74 -18.72
N THR A 85 -18.27 0.38 -19.42
CA THR A 85 -16.94 0.20 -18.81
C THR A 85 -16.43 1.50 -18.18
N ILE A 86 -16.58 2.64 -18.86
CA ILE A 86 -16.18 3.95 -18.35
C ILE A 86 -16.97 4.30 -17.08
N LEU A 87 -18.31 4.14 -17.12
CA LEU A 87 -19.17 4.40 -15.95
C LEU A 87 -18.79 3.50 -14.78
N PHE A 88 -18.53 2.21 -15.04
CA PHE A 88 -18.09 1.27 -14.02
C PHE A 88 -16.76 1.68 -13.38
N LEU A 89 -15.77 2.10 -14.18
CA LEU A 89 -14.46 2.59 -13.67
C LEU A 89 -14.63 3.86 -12.84
N ILE A 90 -15.49 4.79 -13.24
CA ILE A 90 -15.78 6.00 -12.46
C ILE A 90 -16.40 5.63 -11.11
N ILE A 91 -17.39 4.74 -11.07
CA ILE A 91 -18.01 4.28 -9.82
C ILE A 91 -16.98 3.57 -8.94
N ALA A 92 -16.17 2.67 -9.51
CA ALA A 92 -15.11 1.98 -8.81
C ALA A 92 -14.10 2.98 -8.20
N PHE A 93 -13.72 4.03 -8.94
CA PHE A 93 -12.83 5.09 -8.47
C PHE A 93 -13.44 5.89 -7.31
N LEU A 94 -14.72 6.23 -7.39
CA LEU A 94 -15.42 6.93 -6.31
C LEU A 94 -15.51 6.08 -5.03
N ILE A 95 -15.75 4.76 -5.15
CA ILE A 95 -15.75 3.83 -4.02
C ILE A 95 -14.33 3.71 -3.43
N ALA A 96 -13.31 3.55 -4.27
CA ALA A 96 -11.91 3.50 -3.85
C ALA A 96 -11.49 4.74 -3.05
N SER A 97 -12.05 5.91 -3.40
CA SER A 97 -11.75 7.18 -2.72
C SER A 97 -12.17 7.23 -1.24
N ASN A 98 -12.99 6.29 -0.76
CA ASN A 98 -13.31 6.16 0.66
C ASN A 98 -12.10 5.65 1.47
N GLY A 99 -11.26 4.78 0.89
CA GLY A 99 -10.00 4.37 1.49
C GLY A 99 -9.03 5.53 1.67
N ALA A 100 -8.82 6.32 0.61
CA ALA A 100 -7.99 7.53 0.68
C ALA A 100 -8.55 8.56 1.68
N HIS A 101 -9.86 8.73 1.73
CA HIS A 101 -10.52 9.61 2.71
C HIS A 101 -10.25 9.16 4.16
N SER A 102 -10.29 7.85 4.42
CA SER A 102 -9.95 7.29 5.74
C SER A 102 -8.48 7.53 6.11
N ILE A 103 -7.55 7.41 5.15
CA ILE A 103 -6.13 7.74 5.36
C ILE A 103 -5.97 9.22 5.76
N ILE A 104 -6.67 10.16 5.10
CA ILE A 104 -6.62 11.60 5.42
C ILE A 104 -7.15 11.85 6.83
N ILE A 105 -8.30 11.28 7.20
CA ILE A 105 -8.88 11.44 8.54
C ILE A 105 -7.91 10.91 9.60
N THR A 106 -7.40 9.69 9.41
CA THR A 106 -6.45 9.05 10.33
C THR A 106 -5.19 9.91 10.50
N SER A 107 -4.68 10.47 9.40
CA SER A 107 -3.52 11.34 9.41
C SER A 107 -3.78 12.63 10.19
N ASN A 108 -4.88 13.32 9.90
CA ASN A 108 -5.26 14.54 10.59
C ASN A 108 -5.42 14.33 12.11
N GLU A 109 -6.01 13.20 12.51
CA GLU A 109 -6.12 12.82 13.91
C GLU A 109 -4.76 12.65 14.59
N LYS A 110 -3.80 11.95 13.92
CA LYS A 110 -2.45 11.77 14.46
C LYS A 110 -1.65 13.06 14.56
N TYR A 111 -1.77 13.95 13.59
CA TYR A 111 -1.12 15.25 13.60
C TYR A 111 -1.89 16.29 14.42
N LYS A 112 -3.10 15.97 14.96
CA LYS A 112 -4.01 16.86 15.69
C LYS A 112 -4.39 18.11 14.88
N ILE A 113 -4.65 17.92 13.61
CA ILE A 113 -5.04 18.97 12.68
C ILE A 113 -6.57 19.11 12.71
N LYS A 114 -7.05 20.37 12.82
CA LYS A 114 -8.48 20.64 12.64
C LYS A 114 -8.86 20.33 11.18
N SER A 115 -9.85 19.47 11.04
CA SER A 115 -10.34 19.05 9.73
C SER A 115 -10.83 20.22 8.88
N ARG A 116 -10.48 20.20 7.59
CA ARG A 116 -11.07 21.10 6.58
C ARG A 116 -12.54 20.78 6.34
N ASN A 117 -13.22 21.64 5.54
CA ASN A 117 -14.61 21.42 5.12
C ASN A 117 -14.74 20.05 4.40
N LEU A 118 -15.91 19.41 4.54
CA LEU A 118 -16.21 18.09 3.99
C LEU A 118 -15.92 18.00 2.50
N LEU A 119 -16.29 19.02 1.71
CA LEU A 119 -16.10 19.06 0.27
C LEU A 119 -14.60 19.11 -0.09
N SER A 120 -13.82 19.95 0.57
CA SER A 120 -12.37 20.05 0.34
C SER A 120 -11.66 18.74 0.63
N ARG A 121 -12.06 18.02 1.71
CA ARG A 121 -11.52 16.69 2.03
C ARG A 121 -11.91 15.66 0.98
N ARG A 122 -13.13 15.73 0.43
CA ARG A 122 -13.56 14.82 -0.62
C ARG A 122 -12.75 14.98 -1.90
N VAL A 123 -12.53 16.22 -2.33
CA VAL A 123 -11.68 16.54 -3.49
C VAL A 123 -10.26 16.02 -3.26
N LYS A 124 -9.69 16.26 -2.09
CA LYS A 124 -8.36 15.74 -1.73
C LYS A 124 -8.31 14.21 -1.72
N ALA A 125 -9.36 13.54 -1.24
CA ALA A 125 -9.44 12.09 -1.24
C ALA A 125 -9.47 11.51 -2.66
N ILE A 126 -10.21 12.14 -3.58
CA ILE A 126 -10.23 11.78 -5.00
C ILE A 126 -8.82 11.91 -5.62
N PHE A 127 -8.14 13.03 -5.38
CA PHE A 127 -6.77 13.25 -5.85
C PHE A 127 -5.78 12.24 -5.24
N LEU A 128 -5.87 12.00 -3.93
CA LEU A 128 -5.02 11.02 -3.26
C LEU A 128 -5.29 9.60 -3.77
N THR A 129 -6.54 9.26 -4.11
CA THR A 129 -6.88 7.97 -4.73
C THR A 129 -6.18 7.78 -6.06
N PHE A 130 -6.17 8.81 -6.90
CA PHE A 130 -5.44 8.75 -8.18
C PHE A 130 -3.96 8.46 -7.96
N ILE A 131 -3.33 9.16 -7.01
CA ILE A 131 -1.93 8.91 -6.64
C ILE A 131 -1.75 7.49 -6.09
N LEU A 132 -2.64 7.02 -5.20
CA LEU A 132 -2.57 5.67 -4.63
C LEU A 132 -2.67 4.59 -5.70
N VAL A 133 -3.57 4.73 -6.67
CA VAL A 133 -3.69 3.79 -7.79
C VAL A 133 -2.41 3.74 -8.60
N LEU A 134 -1.80 4.90 -8.92
CA LEU A 134 -0.52 4.95 -9.62
C LEU A 134 0.62 4.31 -8.82
N LEU A 135 0.74 4.64 -7.53
CA LEU A 135 1.77 4.10 -6.65
C LEU A 135 1.65 2.59 -6.48
N LEU A 136 0.43 2.08 -6.29
CA LEU A 136 0.16 0.65 -6.20
C LEU A 136 0.39 -0.04 -7.55
N SER A 137 0.06 0.61 -8.66
CA SER A 137 0.37 0.08 -9.99
C SER A 137 1.88 -0.09 -10.18
N VAL A 138 2.69 0.91 -9.79
CA VAL A 138 4.16 0.80 -9.84
C VAL A 138 4.66 -0.34 -8.95
N LEU A 139 4.08 -0.50 -7.75
CA LEU A 139 4.46 -1.58 -6.83
C LEU A 139 4.13 -2.97 -7.38
N LEU A 140 2.96 -3.14 -7.98
CA LEU A 140 2.50 -4.45 -8.47
C LEU A 140 3.03 -4.78 -9.86
N LEU A 141 3.09 -3.80 -10.76
CA LEU A 141 3.49 -4.01 -12.15
C LEU A 141 5.01 -3.84 -12.37
N GLY A 142 5.68 -3.07 -11.49
CA GLY A 142 7.12 -2.84 -11.58
C GLY A 142 7.96 -4.10 -11.65
N PRO A 143 7.76 -5.10 -10.78
CA PRO A 143 8.48 -6.39 -10.86
C PRO A 143 8.21 -7.14 -12.16
N VAL A 144 6.97 -7.09 -12.69
CA VAL A 144 6.61 -7.73 -13.98
C VAL A 144 7.41 -7.12 -15.13
N PHE A 145 7.46 -5.78 -15.18
CA PHE A 145 8.28 -5.08 -16.18
C PHE A 145 9.77 -5.39 -16.01
N GLY A 146 10.26 -5.49 -14.78
CA GLY A 146 11.64 -5.88 -14.49
C GLY A 146 11.97 -7.25 -15.05
N ASP A 147 11.11 -8.25 -14.84
CA ASP A 147 11.28 -9.62 -15.35
C ASP A 147 11.20 -9.65 -16.89
N GLN A 148 10.30 -8.86 -17.50
CA GLN A 148 10.19 -8.75 -18.97
C GLN A 148 11.46 -8.11 -19.58
N ILE A 149 11.93 -7.00 -19.02
CA ILE A 149 13.15 -6.33 -19.46
C ILE A 149 14.36 -7.29 -19.36
N PHE A 150 14.47 -7.99 -18.23
CA PHE A 150 15.51 -8.99 -18.03
C PHE A 150 15.43 -10.11 -19.10
N SER A 151 14.25 -10.62 -19.37
CA SER A 151 14.01 -11.64 -20.41
C SER A 151 14.45 -11.16 -21.80
N ILE A 152 14.12 -9.91 -22.18
CA ILE A 152 14.54 -9.32 -23.45
C ILE A 152 16.06 -9.18 -23.53
N ILE A 153 16.71 -8.73 -22.45
CA ILE A 153 18.16 -8.60 -22.41
C ILE A 153 18.83 -9.97 -22.53
N SER A 154 18.39 -10.96 -21.74
CA SER A 154 18.98 -12.29 -21.72
C SER A 154 18.79 -13.05 -23.03
N SER A 155 17.67 -12.86 -23.73
CA SER A 155 17.44 -13.51 -25.04
C SER A 155 18.34 -12.99 -26.17
N ASN A 156 18.88 -11.78 -26.03
CA ASN A 156 19.77 -11.17 -27.02
C ASN A 156 21.27 -11.43 -26.74
N ILE A 157 21.62 -12.13 -25.66
CA ILE A 157 23.00 -12.47 -25.29
C ILE A 157 23.23 -13.96 -25.57
N SER A 158 24.18 -14.26 -26.46
CA SER A 158 24.51 -15.62 -26.81
C SER A 158 25.38 -16.35 -25.78
N ASP A 159 26.14 -15.61 -24.99
CA ASP A 159 27.07 -16.17 -24.00
C ASP A 159 26.35 -16.42 -22.65
N LYS A 160 26.19 -17.71 -22.33
CA LYS A 160 25.52 -18.14 -21.09
C LYS A 160 26.19 -17.60 -19.81
N SER A 161 27.51 -17.41 -19.83
CA SER A 161 28.24 -16.91 -18.65
C SER A 161 27.87 -15.47 -18.32
N TYR A 162 27.67 -14.63 -19.35
CA TYR A 162 27.18 -13.27 -19.17
C TYR A 162 25.71 -13.23 -18.71
N VAL A 163 24.86 -14.11 -19.24
CA VAL A 163 23.46 -14.24 -18.82
C VAL A 163 23.37 -14.60 -17.33
N ASP A 164 24.16 -15.58 -16.88
CA ASP A 164 24.19 -15.99 -15.47
C ASP A 164 24.71 -14.88 -14.55
N PHE A 165 25.69 -14.11 -14.99
CA PHE A 165 26.21 -12.97 -14.25
C PHE A 165 25.15 -11.87 -14.10
N ILE A 166 24.48 -11.49 -15.20
CA ILE A 166 23.41 -10.48 -15.19
C ILE A 166 22.23 -10.97 -14.34
N HIS A 167 21.87 -12.24 -14.39
CA HIS A 167 20.82 -12.84 -13.55
C HIS A 167 21.13 -12.69 -12.06
N LYS A 168 22.36 -12.97 -11.64
CA LYS A 168 22.78 -12.78 -10.24
C LYS A 168 22.67 -11.32 -9.79
N ILE A 169 23.07 -10.37 -10.66
CA ILE A 169 22.93 -8.94 -10.37
C ILE A 169 21.46 -8.56 -10.27
N TYR A 170 20.62 -9.02 -11.20
CA TYR A 170 19.18 -8.74 -11.20
C TYR A 170 18.53 -9.22 -9.91
N GLU A 171 18.75 -10.48 -9.51
CA GLU A 171 18.22 -11.02 -8.25
C GLU A 171 18.73 -10.25 -7.01
N LEU A 172 20.00 -9.85 -7.02
CA LEU A 172 20.55 -9.05 -5.93
C LEU A 172 19.90 -7.67 -5.78
N VAL A 173 19.53 -7.04 -6.91
CA VAL A 173 18.95 -5.69 -6.94
C VAL A 173 17.42 -5.71 -6.78
N LYS A 174 16.75 -6.77 -7.26
CA LYS A 174 15.29 -6.91 -7.27
C LYS A 174 14.66 -6.67 -5.89
N TYR A 175 15.13 -7.36 -4.86
CA TYR A 175 14.57 -7.24 -3.51
C TYR A 175 14.81 -5.86 -2.87
N PRO A 176 16.02 -5.28 -2.88
CA PRO A 176 16.21 -3.91 -2.42
C PRO A 176 15.39 -2.87 -3.19
N ALA A 177 15.21 -3.06 -4.51
CA ALA A 177 14.38 -2.17 -5.33
C ALA A 177 12.91 -2.23 -4.90
N ILE A 178 12.35 -3.42 -4.67
CA ILE A 178 10.97 -3.59 -4.18
C ILE A 178 10.81 -2.90 -2.81
N LEU A 179 11.75 -3.10 -1.89
CA LEU A 179 11.73 -2.42 -0.58
C LEU A 179 11.80 -0.89 -0.73
N GLY A 180 12.61 -0.39 -1.66
CA GLY A 180 12.70 1.03 -2.01
C GLY A 180 11.36 1.57 -2.54
N ILE A 181 10.69 0.83 -3.42
CA ILE A 181 9.38 1.19 -3.97
C ILE A 181 8.35 1.24 -2.84
N ILE A 182 8.28 0.24 -1.96
CA ILE A 182 7.37 0.23 -0.80
C ILE A 182 7.63 1.45 0.08
N TYR A 183 8.89 1.73 0.42
CA TYR A 183 9.27 2.88 1.23
C TYR A 183 8.84 4.22 0.61
N ILE A 184 9.09 4.41 -0.68
CA ILE A 184 8.71 5.62 -1.41
C ILE A 184 7.20 5.78 -1.42
N ASN A 185 6.44 4.70 -1.68
CA ASN A 185 4.99 4.70 -1.64
C ASN A 185 4.46 5.16 -0.28
N ILE A 186 4.91 4.54 0.80
CA ILE A 186 4.50 4.89 2.16
C ILE A 186 4.86 6.34 2.49
N LYS A 187 6.08 6.77 2.13
CA LYS A 187 6.56 8.12 2.39
C LYS A 187 5.72 9.17 1.67
N ILE A 188 5.38 8.95 0.40
CA ILE A 188 4.50 9.85 -0.38
C ILE A 188 3.13 9.97 0.29
N ILE A 189 2.55 8.85 0.73
CA ILE A 189 1.26 8.86 1.42
C ILE A 189 1.35 9.66 2.72
N TYR A 190 2.41 9.48 3.51
CA TYR A 190 2.61 10.21 4.78
C TYR A 190 2.80 11.71 4.59
N ILE A 191 3.35 12.14 3.45
CA ILE A 191 3.50 13.55 3.11
C ILE A 191 2.17 14.15 2.62
N LEU A 192 1.45 13.42 1.77
CA LEU A 192 0.26 13.95 1.09
C LEU A 192 -1.03 13.84 1.92
N ALA A 193 -1.13 12.84 2.81
CA ALA A 193 -2.36 12.61 3.57
C ALA A 193 -2.72 13.74 4.54
N PRO A 194 -1.81 14.32 5.36
CA PRO A 194 -2.15 15.38 6.29
C PRO A 194 -2.66 16.64 5.59
N ASP A 195 -3.60 17.36 6.21
CA ASP A 195 -4.11 18.65 5.72
C ASP A 195 -3.16 19.84 6.01
N THR A 196 -1.98 19.56 6.51
CA THR A 196 -0.89 20.52 6.73
C THR A 196 0.33 20.08 5.92
N LYS A 197 1.23 21.03 5.69
CA LYS A 197 2.54 20.69 5.12
C LYS A 197 3.38 19.98 6.18
N VAL A 198 3.84 18.79 5.87
CA VAL A 198 4.75 18.00 6.70
C VAL A 198 6.09 17.90 6.00
N GLU A 199 7.16 18.10 6.73
CA GLU A 199 8.51 18.00 6.17
C GLU A 199 8.84 16.57 5.72
N SER A 200 9.44 16.46 4.55
CA SER A 200 9.82 15.16 4.00
C SER A 200 10.82 14.38 4.86
N LEU A 201 11.67 15.08 5.61
CA LEU A 201 12.64 14.45 6.51
C LEU A 201 11.97 13.85 7.74
N SER A 202 10.99 14.55 8.34
CA SER A 202 10.27 14.07 9.52
C SER A 202 9.44 12.81 9.23
N THR A 203 8.96 12.65 7.99
CA THR A 203 8.17 11.49 7.57
C THR A 203 9.00 10.23 7.28
N SER A 204 10.32 10.37 7.07
CA SER A 204 11.18 9.25 6.68
C SER A 204 11.31 8.17 7.75
N ARG A 205 11.36 8.55 9.03
CA ARG A 205 11.53 7.60 10.14
C ARG A 205 10.34 6.66 10.28
N GLY A 206 9.12 7.20 10.23
CA GLY A 206 7.91 6.39 10.25
C GLY A 206 7.74 5.57 8.96
N ALA A 207 8.15 6.10 7.80
CA ALA A 207 8.10 5.35 6.54
C ALA A 207 9.04 4.13 6.56
N ILE A 208 10.29 4.28 7.03
CA ILE A 208 11.23 3.17 7.20
C ILE A 208 10.68 2.13 8.18
N PHE A 209 10.19 2.59 9.34
CA PHE A 209 9.57 1.73 10.34
C PHE A 209 8.42 0.91 9.75
N THR A 210 7.50 1.57 9.04
CA THR A 210 6.35 0.92 8.41
C THR A 210 6.77 -0.06 7.34
N THR A 211 7.73 0.31 6.47
CA THR A 211 8.22 -0.57 5.40
C THR A 211 8.79 -1.86 5.96
N ILE A 212 9.68 -1.77 6.95
CA ILE A 212 10.31 -2.94 7.55
C ILE A 212 9.25 -3.82 8.23
N LEU A 213 8.36 -3.23 9.03
CA LEU A 213 7.35 -4.01 9.73
C LEU A 213 6.28 -4.57 8.80
N TRP A 214 5.93 -3.92 7.69
CA TRP A 214 4.99 -4.45 6.71
C TRP A 214 5.51 -5.74 6.08
N VAL A 215 6.79 -5.75 5.67
CA VAL A 215 7.40 -6.94 5.08
C VAL A 215 7.45 -8.06 6.11
N LEU A 216 8.03 -7.80 7.30
CA LEU A 216 8.12 -8.80 8.36
C LEU A 216 6.76 -9.34 8.79
N ALA A 217 5.77 -8.46 8.97
CA ALA A 217 4.42 -8.88 9.36
C ALA A 217 3.73 -9.67 8.25
N SER A 218 3.94 -9.34 6.98
CA SER A 218 3.38 -10.09 5.85
C SER A 218 4.00 -11.49 5.75
N ASP A 219 5.31 -11.64 5.94
CA ASP A 219 5.97 -12.94 5.95
C ASP A 219 5.49 -13.81 7.11
N VAL A 220 5.45 -13.26 8.32
CA VAL A 220 4.94 -13.97 9.51
C VAL A 220 3.48 -14.35 9.33
N PHE A 221 2.67 -13.43 8.79
CA PHE A 221 1.26 -13.67 8.54
C PHE A 221 1.04 -14.75 7.47
N ALA A 222 1.84 -14.76 6.39
CA ALA A 222 1.77 -15.80 5.36
C ALA A 222 2.00 -17.20 5.95
N VAL A 223 3.02 -17.35 6.81
CA VAL A 223 3.29 -18.60 7.53
C VAL A 223 2.13 -18.99 8.46
N TYR A 224 1.57 -18.02 9.18
CA TYR A 224 0.41 -18.25 10.04
C TYR A 224 -0.82 -18.67 9.24
N ALA A 225 -1.17 -17.93 8.19
CA ALA A 225 -2.33 -18.19 7.35
C ALA A 225 -2.27 -19.54 6.64
N SER A 226 -1.06 -20.00 6.24
CA SER A 226 -0.88 -21.31 5.61
C SER A 226 -1.06 -22.51 6.56
N ARG A 227 -0.95 -22.28 7.88
CA ARG A 227 -1.11 -23.32 8.91
C ARG A 227 -2.44 -23.29 9.63
N ALA A 228 -3.15 -22.15 9.56
CA ALA A 228 -4.43 -21.99 10.24
C ALA A 228 -5.54 -22.66 9.42
N ALA A 229 -6.40 -23.43 10.10
CA ALA A 229 -7.54 -24.13 9.50
C ALA A 229 -8.72 -23.19 9.21
N TYR A 230 -8.45 -22.07 8.52
CA TYR A 230 -9.49 -21.09 8.18
C TYR A 230 -10.58 -21.68 7.28
N ASP A 231 -10.20 -22.61 6.38
CA ASP A 231 -11.14 -23.26 5.47
C ASP A 231 -12.12 -24.15 6.22
N GLU A 232 -11.69 -24.79 7.31
CA GLU A 232 -12.54 -25.60 8.18
C GLU A 232 -13.54 -24.74 8.96
N LEU A 233 -13.12 -23.55 9.41
CA LEU A 233 -13.93 -22.66 10.24
C LEU A 233 -14.89 -21.78 9.43
N TYR A 234 -14.44 -21.28 8.28
CA TYR A 234 -15.13 -20.25 7.48
C TYR A 234 -15.52 -20.72 6.08
N GLY A 235 -15.13 -21.93 5.67
CA GLY A 235 -15.44 -22.47 4.34
C GLY A 235 -15.05 -21.51 3.21
N SER A 236 -15.98 -21.21 2.32
CA SER A 236 -15.76 -20.31 1.17
C SER A 236 -15.47 -18.85 1.54
N ALA A 237 -15.73 -18.43 2.79
CA ALA A 237 -15.43 -17.09 3.29
C ALA A 237 -14.01 -16.96 3.88
N SER A 238 -13.25 -18.05 3.97
CA SER A 238 -11.90 -18.07 4.56
C SER A 238 -10.96 -17.02 3.94
N ALA A 239 -10.93 -16.90 2.61
CA ALA A 239 -10.11 -15.93 1.91
C ALA A 239 -10.45 -14.48 2.29
N ILE A 240 -11.72 -14.16 2.52
CA ILE A 240 -12.17 -12.82 2.96
C ILE A 240 -11.66 -12.55 4.37
N VAL A 241 -11.83 -13.50 5.28
CA VAL A 241 -11.41 -13.37 6.69
C VAL A 241 -9.89 -13.19 6.77
N VAL A 242 -9.13 -14.04 6.10
CA VAL A 242 -7.66 -13.95 6.05
C VAL A 242 -7.21 -12.59 5.50
N THR A 243 -7.82 -12.13 4.40
CA THR A 243 -7.50 -10.83 3.81
C THR A 243 -7.84 -9.68 4.76
N MET A 244 -8.98 -9.71 5.45
CA MET A 244 -9.36 -8.68 6.42
C MET A 244 -8.38 -8.62 7.60
N VAL A 245 -7.97 -9.76 8.15
CA VAL A 245 -6.99 -9.83 9.24
C VAL A 245 -5.64 -9.26 8.79
N TRP A 246 -5.18 -9.64 7.59
CA TRP A 246 -3.94 -9.09 7.02
C TRP A 246 -4.02 -7.58 6.83
N ILE A 247 -5.09 -7.05 6.22
CA ILE A 247 -5.30 -5.61 6.04
C ILE A 247 -5.35 -4.90 7.40
N TYR A 248 -5.94 -5.50 8.44
CA TYR A 248 -5.94 -4.93 9.78
C TYR A 248 -4.53 -4.78 10.34
N ILE A 249 -3.69 -5.83 10.21
CA ILE A 249 -2.30 -5.81 10.69
C ILE A 249 -1.49 -4.72 10.00
N ILE A 250 -1.54 -4.64 8.66
CA ILE A 250 -0.81 -3.63 7.90
C ILE A 250 -1.33 -2.21 8.18
N SER A 251 -2.65 -2.04 8.39
CA SER A 251 -3.25 -0.76 8.78
C SER A 251 -2.79 -0.33 10.18
N TYR A 252 -2.67 -1.27 11.11
CA TYR A 252 -2.18 -0.99 12.46
C TYR A 252 -0.73 -0.49 12.43
N ILE A 253 0.13 -1.16 11.69
CA ILE A 253 1.54 -0.76 11.48
C ILE A 253 1.62 0.61 10.81
N PHE A 254 0.77 0.86 9.81
CA PHE A 254 0.71 2.13 9.09
C PHE A 254 0.33 3.30 10.01
N VAL A 255 -0.69 3.13 10.86
CA VAL A 255 -1.09 4.15 11.84
C VAL A 255 0.00 4.38 12.90
N LEU A 256 0.72 3.33 13.30
CA LEU A 256 1.90 3.48 14.18
C LEU A 256 3.00 4.31 13.54
N GLY A 257 3.32 4.07 12.27
CA GLY A 257 4.30 4.87 11.54
C GLY A 257 3.91 6.35 11.42
N MET A 258 2.63 6.63 11.16
CA MET A 258 2.11 8.01 11.21
C MET A 258 2.28 8.64 12.59
N ALA A 259 2.01 7.89 13.66
CA ALA A 259 2.12 8.39 15.02
C ALA A 259 3.58 8.69 15.41
N ILE A 260 4.55 7.92 14.89
CA ILE A 260 5.98 8.17 15.04
C ILE A 260 6.33 9.50 14.37
N ASN A 261 5.93 9.70 13.12
CA ASN A 261 6.19 10.93 12.38
C ASN A 261 5.56 12.15 13.06
N ALA A 262 4.29 12.08 13.46
CA ALA A 262 3.60 13.16 14.18
C ALA A 262 4.25 13.48 15.54
N GLY A 263 4.90 12.51 16.18
CA GLY A 263 5.67 12.72 17.41
C GLY A 263 6.93 13.53 17.17
N ILE A 264 7.64 13.24 16.08
CA ILE A 264 8.89 13.92 15.68
C ILE A 264 8.60 15.37 15.28
N ASP A 265 7.64 15.58 14.40
CA ASP A 265 7.23 16.89 13.93
C ASP A 265 6.87 17.84 15.10
N ARG A 266 6.26 17.31 16.17
CA ARG A 266 5.97 18.11 17.37
C ARG A 266 7.20 18.47 18.20
N GLU A 267 8.21 17.63 18.23
CA GLU A 267 9.46 17.91 18.93
C GLU A 267 10.27 18.96 18.18
N GLU A 268 10.42 18.82 16.87
CA GLU A 268 11.11 19.78 16.02
C GLU A 268 10.45 21.17 16.08
N ASN A 269 9.12 21.26 16.00
CA ASN A 269 8.37 22.53 16.15
C ASN A 269 8.47 23.14 17.56
N LYS A 270 8.78 22.37 18.60
CA LYS A 270 9.03 22.92 19.95
C LYS A 270 10.42 23.50 20.07
N GLU A 271 11.42 22.82 19.50
CA GLU A 271 12.82 23.29 19.54
C GLU A 271 12.96 24.62 18.79
N GLU A 272 12.31 24.80 17.61
CA GLU A 272 12.30 26.06 16.88
C GLU A 272 11.66 27.23 17.66
N LYS A 273 10.65 26.96 18.50
CA LYS A 273 10.01 27.99 19.34
C LYS A 273 10.88 28.44 20.52
N TRP A 274 11.88 27.68 20.92
CA TRP A 274 12.81 28.03 22.00
C TRP A 274 14.05 28.78 21.49
N VAL A 275 14.30 28.77 20.17
CA VAL A 275 15.45 29.41 19.52
C VAL A 275 15.08 30.81 18.97
N ARG A 276 13.79 31.15 18.93
CA ARG A 276 13.28 32.50 18.60
C ARG A 276 12.86 33.25 19.84
#